data_17e75b7393503386ba86d7e139ef8d1e
#
_entry.id   17e75b7393503386ba86d7e139ef8d1e
#
_cell.length_a   1.000
_cell.length_b   1.000
_cell.length_c   1.000
_cell.angle_alpha   90.00
_cell.angle_beta   90.00
_cell.angle_gamma   90.00
#
_symmetry.space_group_name_H-M   'P 1'
#
loop_
_entity.id
_entity.type
_entity.pdbx_description
1 polymer ?
#
loop_
_entity_poly.entity_id
_entity_poly.type
_entity_poly.pdbx_seq_one_letter_code
_entity_poly.pdbx_strand_id
1 'polypeptide(L)'
;MDDRTGGTPHHARRRGSTDETLVRNQPALRTSDGTIWVLVAGAFAIACAIPLVLILANPGGAGPVAWMTLVLVALSYAGLVATRFLIEDRTRRLRVLAVLMLAMAAVALAGLFACVMIAWSAVPTA
;
A
#
# COMPACT_ATOMS: atom_id res chain seq x y z
N MET A 1 43.04 -32.80 55.37
CA MET A 1 41.64 -33.00 55.51
C MET A 1 40.94 -32.02 54.60
N ASP A 2 40.53 -32.54 53.66
CA ASP A 2 39.91 -32.19 52.41
C ASP A 2 38.61 -31.38 52.60
N ASP A 3 38.63 -30.18 52.11
CA ASP A 3 37.41 -29.44 51.87
C ASP A 3 37.31 -29.11 50.40
N ARG A 4 36.63 -30.00 49.67
CA ARG A 4 36.26 -29.84 48.27
C ARG A 4 34.97 -29.10 48.18
N THR A 5 35.02 -27.78 48.21
CA THR A 5 33.91 -26.95 47.81
C THR A 5 33.76 -27.01 46.29
N GLY A 6 32.90 -27.93 45.86
CA GLY A 6 32.45 -28.01 44.46
C GLY A 6 31.71 -26.75 44.08
N GLY A 7 32.38 -25.86 43.39
CA GLY A 7 31.75 -24.74 42.72
C GLY A 7 30.89 -25.25 41.58
N THR A 8 29.58 -25.26 41.79
CA THR A 8 28.62 -25.45 40.70
C THR A 8 28.73 -24.30 39.69
N PRO A 9 28.99 -24.58 38.42
CA PRO A 9 28.93 -23.54 37.42
C PRO A 9 27.47 -23.09 37.28
N HIS A 10 27.19 -21.91 37.74
CA HIS A 10 25.97 -21.21 37.38
C HIS A 10 25.97 -21.04 35.87
N HIS A 11 25.33 -21.97 35.18
CA HIS A 11 24.86 -21.73 33.83
C HIS A 11 23.95 -20.52 33.90
N ALA A 12 24.53 -19.35 33.72
CA ALA A 12 23.80 -18.16 33.39
C ALA A 12 23.02 -18.49 32.13
N ARG A 13 21.80 -18.94 32.32
CA ARG A 13 20.76 -18.94 31.29
C ARG A 13 20.71 -17.51 30.75
N ARG A 14 21.46 -17.27 29.68
CA ARG A 14 21.18 -16.15 28.79
C ARG A 14 19.75 -16.34 28.37
N ARG A 15 18.81 -15.80 29.15
CA ARG A 15 17.53 -15.39 28.67
C ARG A 15 17.88 -14.44 27.53
N GLY A 16 17.75 -14.94 26.30
CA GLY A 16 17.70 -14.08 25.15
C GLY A 16 16.64 -13.06 25.47
N SER A 17 17.07 -11.88 25.88
CA SER A 17 16.18 -10.74 25.99
C SER A 17 15.65 -10.55 24.59
N THR A 18 14.45 -11.03 24.34
CA THR A 18 13.64 -10.61 23.22
C THR A 18 13.49 -9.13 23.46
N ASP A 19 14.32 -8.36 22.79
CA ASP A 19 14.33 -6.92 22.88
C ASP A 19 13.02 -6.45 22.27
N GLU A 20 12.00 -6.25 23.10
CA GLU A 20 10.66 -5.85 22.71
C GLU A 20 10.64 -4.48 22.04
N THR A 21 11.74 -3.74 22.19
CA THR A 21 11.93 -2.42 21.57
C THR A 21 12.33 -2.49 20.10
N LEU A 22 12.79 -3.66 19.61
CA LEU A 22 13.06 -3.86 18.19
C LEU A 22 11.74 -3.97 17.43
N VAL A 23 11.46 -2.97 16.61
CA VAL A 23 10.29 -2.90 15.68
C VAL A 23 10.15 -4.19 14.87
N ARG A 24 11.26 -4.87 14.57
CA ARG A 24 11.34 -6.16 13.87
C ARG A 24 10.67 -7.31 14.64
N ASN A 25 10.56 -7.23 15.96
CA ASN A 25 10.03 -8.29 16.82
C ASN A 25 8.56 -8.10 17.20
N GLN A 26 7.90 -7.05 16.72
CA GLN A 26 6.48 -6.84 16.96
C GLN A 26 5.66 -7.86 16.14
N PRO A 27 4.85 -8.73 16.79
CA PRO A 27 4.04 -9.74 16.11
C PRO A 27 3.08 -9.13 15.08
N ALA A 28 2.55 -7.94 15.37
CA ALA A 28 1.64 -7.20 14.50
C ALA A 28 2.24 -6.84 13.14
N LEU A 29 3.57 -6.60 13.07
CA LEU A 29 4.25 -6.32 11.81
C LEU A 29 4.65 -7.58 11.05
N ARG A 30 4.71 -8.74 11.73
CA ARG A 30 5.02 -10.04 11.10
C ARG A 30 3.81 -10.70 10.45
N THR A 31 2.60 -10.37 10.91
CA THR A 31 1.32 -10.93 10.41
C THR A 31 0.68 -10.11 9.32
N SER A 32 1.32 -9.03 8.84
CA SER A 32 0.79 -8.29 7.70
C SER A 32 0.99 -9.08 6.39
N ASP A 33 0.13 -10.06 6.17
CA ASP A 33 0.03 -10.89 4.97
C ASP A 33 -0.37 -10.12 3.70
N GLY A 34 0.10 -8.90 3.56
CA GLY A 34 -0.29 -8.02 2.45
C GLY A 34 -1.73 -7.47 2.55
N THR A 35 -2.51 -7.85 3.58
CA THR A 35 -3.88 -7.35 3.79
C THR A 35 -3.90 -5.85 4.03
N ILE A 36 -2.94 -5.34 4.77
CA ILE A 36 -2.76 -3.90 5.00
C ILE A 36 -2.57 -3.15 3.69
N TRP A 37 -1.77 -3.70 2.76
CA TRP A 37 -1.54 -3.08 1.46
C TRP A 37 -2.81 -3.01 0.61
N VAL A 38 -3.63 -4.05 0.64
CA VAL A 38 -4.93 -4.08 -0.06
C VAL A 38 -5.90 -3.07 0.56
N LEU A 39 -5.95 -2.97 1.88
CA LEU A 39 -6.77 -1.99 2.59
C LEU A 39 -6.36 -0.55 2.28
N VAL A 40 -5.07 -0.25 2.36
CA VAL A 40 -4.53 1.09 2.06
C VAL A 40 -4.76 1.45 0.60
N ALA A 41 -4.50 0.51 -0.32
CA ALA A 41 -4.75 0.72 -1.74
C ALA A 41 -6.25 0.91 -2.05
N GLY A 42 -7.13 0.18 -1.37
CA GLY A 42 -8.58 0.34 -1.48
C GLY A 42 -9.05 1.70 -0.99
N ALA A 43 -8.59 2.15 0.18
CA ALA A 43 -8.88 3.48 0.70
C ALA A 43 -8.38 4.58 -0.26
N PHE A 44 -7.19 4.42 -0.82
CA PHE A 44 -6.62 5.34 -1.81
C PHE A 44 -7.44 5.34 -3.11
N ALA A 45 -7.85 4.17 -3.62
CA ALA A 45 -8.69 4.07 -4.82
C ALA A 45 -10.04 4.77 -4.62
N ILE A 46 -10.67 4.62 -3.46
CA ILE A 46 -11.91 5.32 -3.11
C ILE A 46 -11.68 6.84 -3.06
N ALA A 47 -10.61 7.28 -2.41
CA ALA A 47 -10.29 8.71 -2.33
C ALA A 47 -10.08 9.34 -3.71
N CYS A 48 -9.45 8.61 -4.65
CA CYS A 48 -9.29 9.05 -6.04
C CYS A 48 -10.59 8.97 -6.85
N ALA A 49 -11.47 8.01 -6.55
CA ALA A 49 -12.73 7.85 -7.25
C ALA A 49 -13.71 9.00 -6.96
N ILE A 50 -13.71 9.55 -5.75
CA ILE A 50 -14.63 10.64 -5.36
C ILE A 50 -14.54 11.83 -6.33
N PRO A 51 -13.39 12.49 -6.53
CA PRO A 51 -13.30 13.62 -7.45
C PRO A 51 -13.59 13.23 -8.91
N LEU A 52 -13.19 12.02 -9.34
CA LEU A 52 -13.46 11.55 -10.69
C LEU A 52 -14.97 11.37 -10.94
N VAL A 53 -15.70 10.81 -9.98
CA VAL A 53 -17.16 10.66 -10.04
C VAL A 53 -17.85 12.03 -10.05
N LEU A 54 -17.37 12.98 -9.26
CA LEU A 54 -17.90 14.36 -9.26
C LEU A 54 -17.69 15.04 -10.63
N ILE A 55 -16.56 14.81 -11.29
CA ILE A 55 -16.32 15.31 -12.66
C ILE A 55 -17.29 14.63 -13.66
N LEU A 56 -17.56 13.33 -13.50
CA LEU A 56 -18.50 12.60 -14.35
C LEU A 56 -19.94 13.06 -14.13
N ALA A 57 -20.32 13.45 -12.92
CA ALA A 57 -21.65 13.96 -12.60
C ALA A 57 -21.90 15.37 -13.18
N ASN A 58 -20.83 16.11 -13.45
CA ASN A 58 -20.89 17.44 -14.08
C ASN A 58 -20.21 17.37 -15.45
N PRO A 59 -20.93 16.97 -16.50
CA PRO A 59 -20.34 16.68 -17.81
C PRO A 59 -19.78 17.93 -18.46
N GLY A 60 -18.52 18.25 -18.17
CA GLY A 60 -17.67 19.15 -18.92
C GLY A 60 -16.79 18.36 -19.90
N GLY A 61 -15.92 19.02 -20.63
CA GLY A 61 -14.99 18.37 -21.59
C GLY A 61 -14.04 17.34 -20.96
N ALA A 62 -13.91 17.29 -19.62
CA ALA A 62 -13.06 16.36 -18.89
C ALA A 62 -13.69 14.97 -18.64
N GLY A 63 -14.98 14.77 -18.94
CA GLY A 63 -15.69 13.52 -18.70
C GLY A 63 -15.00 12.27 -19.26
N PRO A 64 -14.59 12.21 -20.53
CA PRO A 64 -13.91 11.06 -21.11
C PRO A 64 -12.59 10.72 -20.41
N VAL A 65 -11.81 11.73 -20.02
CA VAL A 65 -10.54 11.54 -19.30
C VAL A 65 -10.79 11.00 -17.89
N ALA A 66 -11.80 11.54 -17.20
CA ALA A 66 -12.19 11.07 -15.87
C ALA A 66 -12.66 9.60 -15.92
N TRP A 67 -13.44 9.22 -16.93
CA TRP A 67 -13.87 7.84 -17.15
C TRP A 67 -12.70 6.88 -17.39
N MET A 68 -11.79 7.24 -18.30
CA MET A 68 -10.60 6.45 -18.59
C MET A 68 -9.73 6.27 -17.33
N THR A 69 -9.52 7.34 -16.58
CA THR A 69 -8.74 7.31 -15.35
C THR A 69 -9.39 6.40 -14.30
N LEU A 70 -10.72 6.49 -14.14
CA LEU A 70 -11.46 5.64 -13.20
C LEU A 70 -11.31 4.15 -13.55
N VAL A 71 -11.44 3.80 -14.83
CA VAL A 71 -11.26 2.43 -15.31
C VAL A 71 -9.83 1.93 -15.04
N LEU A 72 -8.81 2.75 -15.32
CA LEU A 72 -7.41 2.38 -15.08
C LEU A 72 -7.11 2.20 -13.60
N VAL A 73 -7.65 3.05 -12.73
CA VAL A 73 -7.51 2.90 -11.27
C VAL A 73 -8.19 1.60 -10.81
N ALA A 74 -9.40 1.31 -11.30
CA ALA A 74 -10.12 0.09 -10.96
C ALA A 74 -9.37 -1.18 -11.42
N LEU A 75 -8.82 -1.17 -12.64
CA LEU A 75 -8.02 -2.28 -13.17
C LEU A 75 -6.71 -2.47 -12.38
N SER A 76 -6.05 -1.39 -11.99
CA SER A 76 -4.84 -1.43 -11.17
C SER A 76 -5.14 -2.02 -9.79
N TYR A 77 -6.25 -1.64 -9.19
CA TYR A 77 -6.71 -2.20 -7.91
C TYR A 77 -7.06 -3.68 -8.03
N ALA A 78 -7.78 -4.06 -9.09
CA ALA A 78 -8.10 -5.47 -9.37
C ALA A 78 -6.83 -6.32 -9.55
N GLY A 79 -5.83 -5.80 -10.28
CA GLY A 79 -4.51 -6.42 -10.43
C GLY A 79 -3.78 -6.60 -9.09
N LEU A 80 -3.88 -5.60 -8.21
CA LEU A 80 -3.30 -5.65 -6.87
C LEU A 80 -3.95 -6.75 -6.01
N VAL A 81 -5.28 -6.85 -6.05
CA VAL A 81 -6.02 -7.92 -5.36
C VAL A 81 -5.69 -9.29 -5.96
N ALA A 82 -5.65 -9.42 -7.29
CA ALA A 82 -5.30 -10.66 -7.98
C ALA A 82 -3.88 -11.13 -7.64
N THR A 83 -2.91 -10.23 -7.54
CA THR A 83 -1.52 -10.53 -7.17
C THR A 83 -1.44 -11.23 -5.80
N ARG A 84 -2.34 -10.91 -4.88
CA ARG A 84 -2.39 -11.55 -3.56
C ARG A 84 -2.69 -13.05 -3.65
N PHE A 85 -3.54 -13.44 -4.60
CA PHE A 85 -3.98 -14.83 -4.77
C PHE A 85 -3.07 -15.63 -5.71
N LEU A 86 -2.41 -14.97 -6.66
CA LEU A 86 -1.64 -15.62 -7.72
C LEU A 86 -0.16 -15.81 -7.39
N ILE A 87 0.40 -14.99 -6.48
CA ILE A 87 1.84 -15.03 -6.18
C ILE A 87 2.07 -15.59 -4.78
N GLU A 88 2.64 -16.80 -4.71
CA GLU A 88 3.00 -17.48 -3.46
C GLU A 88 4.32 -16.93 -2.87
N ASP A 89 5.26 -16.53 -3.71
CA ASP A 89 6.56 -16.02 -3.29
C ASP A 89 6.43 -14.64 -2.63
N ARG A 90 6.68 -14.58 -1.32
CA ARG A 90 6.50 -13.39 -0.48
C ARG A 90 7.30 -12.19 -0.97
N THR A 91 8.55 -12.39 -1.36
CA THR A 91 9.44 -11.28 -1.76
C THR A 91 9.00 -10.69 -3.09
N ARG A 92 8.65 -11.56 -4.05
CA ARG A 92 8.16 -11.16 -5.35
C ARG A 92 6.80 -10.47 -5.25
N ARG A 93 5.91 -11.02 -4.42
CA ARG A 93 4.59 -10.43 -4.15
C ARG A 93 4.68 -9.00 -3.63
N LEU A 94 5.52 -8.74 -2.61
CA LEU A 94 5.67 -7.39 -2.05
C LEU A 94 6.20 -6.40 -3.08
N ARG A 95 7.15 -6.80 -3.93
CA ARG A 95 7.68 -5.95 -4.99
C ARG A 95 6.62 -5.61 -6.03
N VAL A 96 5.84 -6.59 -6.46
CA VAL A 96 4.75 -6.39 -7.43
C VAL A 96 3.65 -5.50 -6.84
N LEU A 97 3.27 -5.70 -5.58
CA LEU A 97 2.30 -4.85 -4.88
C LEU A 97 2.76 -3.40 -4.81
N ALA A 98 4.03 -3.16 -4.48
CA ALA A 98 4.61 -1.82 -4.42
C ALA A 98 4.60 -1.13 -5.81
N VAL A 99 4.97 -1.85 -6.86
CA VAL A 99 4.97 -1.33 -8.23
C VAL A 99 3.55 -1.02 -8.70
N LEU A 100 2.58 -1.91 -8.45
CA LEU A 100 1.18 -1.68 -8.81
C LEU A 100 0.58 -0.50 -8.04
N MET A 101 0.89 -0.36 -6.76
CA MET A 101 0.43 0.77 -5.96
C MET A 101 1.01 2.10 -6.48
N LEU A 102 2.30 2.11 -6.83
CA LEU A 102 2.94 3.28 -7.41
C LEU A 102 2.36 3.63 -8.78
N ALA A 103 2.11 2.62 -9.62
CA ALA A 103 1.48 2.80 -10.93
C ALA A 103 0.05 3.36 -10.80
N MET A 104 -0.74 2.83 -9.87
CA MET A 104 -2.08 3.32 -9.58
C MET A 104 -2.05 4.79 -9.13
N ALA A 105 -1.12 5.16 -8.24
CA ALA A 105 -0.96 6.53 -7.79
C ALA A 105 -0.56 7.47 -8.94
N ALA A 106 0.36 7.04 -9.79
CA ALA A 106 0.79 7.82 -10.95
C ALA A 106 -0.35 8.04 -11.96
N VAL A 107 -1.13 7.00 -12.25
CA VAL A 107 -2.30 7.08 -13.14
C VAL A 107 -3.36 8.01 -12.57
N ALA A 108 -3.68 7.88 -11.28
CA ALA A 108 -4.65 8.74 -10.61
C ALA A 108 -4.22 10.22 -10.64
N LEU A 109 -2.95 10.48 -10.33
CA LEU A 109 -2.40 11.84 -10.33
C LEU A 109 -2.40 12.44 -11.73
N ALA A 110 -1.92 11.71 -12.74
CA ALA A 110 -1.89 12.16 -14.12
C ALA A 110 -3.31 12.42 -14.67
N GLY A 111 -4.25 11.54 -14.37
CA GLY A 111 -5.64 11.68 -14.80
C GLY A 111 -6.33 12.88 -14.15
N LEU A 112 -6.17 13.08 -12.84
CA LEU A 112 -6.70 14.25 -12.15
C LEU A 112 -6.06 15.54 -12.66
N PHE A 113 -4.74 15.54 -12.88
CA PHE A 113 -4.05 16.69 -13.46
C PHE A 113 -4.58 17.04 -14.85
N ALA A 114 -4.77 16.05 -15.72
CA ALA A 114 -5.36 16.24 -17.04
C ALA A 114 -6.79 16.81 -16.96
N CYS A 115 -7.63 16.31 -16.05
CA CYS A 115 -8.97 16.83 -15.82
C CYS A 115 -8.94 18.30 -15.38
N VAL A 116 -8.05 18.66 -14.48
CA VAL A 116 -7.87 20.05 -14.02
C VAL A 116 -7.43 20.95 -15.17
N MET A 117 -6.48 20.52 -16.00
CA MET A 117 -6.00 21.28 -17.15
C MET A 117 -7.13 21.53 -18.17
N ILE A 118 -7.94 20.52 -18.46
CA ILE A 118 -9.10 20.66 -19.36
C ILE A 118 -10.14 21.62 -18.77
N ALA A 119 -10.45 21.47 -17.47
CA ALA A 119 -11.38 22.36 -16.79
C ALA A 119 -10.88 23.81 -16.79
N TRP A 120 -9.59 24.01 -16.58
CA TRP A 120 -8.99 25.33 -16.57
C TRP A 120 -9.01 25.99 -17.96
N SER A 121 -8.76 25.23 -19.02
CA SER A 121 -8.80 25.73 -20.40
C SER A 121 -10.22 26.10 -20.87
N ALA A 122 -11.25 25.60 -20.21
CA ALA A 122 -12.64 25.92 -20.49
C ALA A 122 -13.15 27.20 -19.80
N VAL A 123 -12.36 27.79 -18.90
CA VAL A 123 -12.71 29.06 -18.24
C VAL A 123 -12.43 30.21 -19.23
N PRO A 124 -13.45 31.00 -19.61
CA PRO A 124 -13.25 32.15 -20.50
C PRO A 124 -12.33 33.17 -19.79
N THR A 125 -11.23 33.52 -20.42
CA THR A 125 -10.44 34.68 -20.00
C THR A 125 -11.24 35.94 -20.33
N ALA A 126 -11.78 36.56 -19.31
CA ALA A 126 -12.48 37.84 -19.44
C ALA A 126 -11.52 38.95 -19.82
#